data_ef1cf840e7f45b08e03191ebaea0c96a
#
_entry.id   ef1cf840e7f45b08e03191ebaea0c96a
#
_cell.length_a   1.000
_cell.length_b   1.000
_cell.length_c   1.000
_cell.angle_alpha   90.00
_cell.angle_beta   90.00
_cell.angle_gamma   90.00
#
_symmetry.space_group_name_H-M   'P 1'
#
loop_
_entity.id
_entity.type
_entity.pdbx_description
1 polymer ?
#
loop_
_entity_poly.entity_id
_entity_poly.type
_entity_poly.pdbx_seq_one_letter_code
_entity_poly.pdbx_strand_id
1 'polypeptide(L)'
;MGEKNTVDVIIDGKIVRVSGTESEAYLVSVSNYLNAKITSFKKEFKNYRLLDEDLRSILLQLNICDDLFQEQAKTEKAEQEKEELEKEIYSLKHDL
;
A
#
# COMPACT_ATOMS: atom_id res chain seq x y z
N MET A 1 -24.09 10.89 3.15
CA MET A 1 -23.42 11.90 3.84
C MET A 1 -22.67 11.43 5.01
N GLY A 2 -21.55 11.21 4.93
CA GLY A 2 -20.58 10.58 5.64
C GLY A 2 -20.48 10.85 7.12
N GLU A 3 -21.14 10.05 7.90
CA GLU A 3 -20.75 9.95 9.29
C GLU A 3 -19.31 9.44 9.32
N LYS A 4 -18.46 10.11 10.07
CA LYS A 4 -17.10 9.65 10.25
C LYS A 4 -17.10 8.49 11.24
N ASN A 5 -16.49 7.40 10.83
CA ASN A 5 -16.16 6.32 11.75
C ASN A 5 -14.87 6.67 12.47
N THR A 6 -14.83 6.37 13.76
CA THR A 6 -13.65 6.61 14.60
C THR A 6 -13.28 5.31 15.28
N VAL A 7 -12.01 4.93 15.18
CA VAL A 7 -11.51 3.71 15.79
C VAL A 7 -10.13 3.96 16.39
N ASP A 8 -9.86 3.34 17.52
CA ASP A 8 -8.54 3.35 18.15
C ASP A 8 -7.74 2.17 17.60
N VAL A 9 -6.59 2.44 17.04
CA VAL A 9 -5.68 1.43 16.48
C VAL A 9 -4.33 1.53 17.16
N ILE A 10 -3.57 0.45 17.13
CA ILE A 10 -2.21 0.44 17.65
C ILE A 10 -1.26 0.53 16.47
N ILE A 11 -0.44 1.58 16.45
CA ILE A 11 0.58 1.77 15.42
C ILE A 11 1.94 1.91 16.12
N ASP A 12 2.83 0.98 15.83
CA ASP A 12 4.17 0.93 16.43
C ASP A 12 4.13 1.00 17.96
N GLY A 13 3.19 0.26 18.55
CA GLY A 13 3.01 0.20 19.99
C GLY A 13 2.28 1.37 20.62
N LYS A 14 1.84 2.34 19.84
CA LYS A 14 1.13 3.54 20.32
C LYS A 14 -0.35 3.47 19.90
N ILE A 15 -1.22 3.85 20.82
CA ILE A 15 -2.65 3.95 20.51
C ILE A 15 -2.90 5.25 19.76
N VAL A 16 -3.49 5.14 18.57
CA VAL A 16 -3.80 6.28 17.70
C VAL A 16 -5.29 6.22 17.37
N ARG A 17 -5.97 7.34 17.55
CA ARG A 17 -7.38 7.46 17.16
C ARG A 17 -7.43 7.95 15.71
N VAL A 18 -8.04 7.15 14.84
CA VAL A 18 -8.20 7.50 13.43
C VAL A 18 -9.68 7.65 13.11
N SER A 19 -9.97 8.63 12.27
CA SER A 19 -11.33 8.91 11.80
C SER A 19 -11.35 9.00 10.29
N GLY A 20 -12.42 8.53 9.69
CA GLY A 20 -12.60 8.64 8.25
C GLY A 20 -14.00 8.27 7.84
N THR A 21 -14.32 8.50 6.58
CA THR A 21 -15.62 8.14 6.00
C THR A 21 -15.70 6.66 5.64
N GLU A 22 -14.56 5.98 5.62
CA GLU A 22 -14.47 4.55 5.36
C GLU A 22 -14.97 3.73 6.55
N SER A 23 -15.21 2.44 6.34
CA SER A 23 -15.64 1.54 7.42
C SER A 23 -14.53 1.36 8.47
N GLU A 24 -14.92 0.98 9.67
CA GLU A 24 -13.95 0.63 10.72
C GLU A 24 -13.03 -0.50 10.27
N ALA A 25 -13.57 -1.51 9.60
CA ALA A 25 -12.77 -2.63 9.07
C ALA A 25 -11.70 -2.14 8.10
N TYR A 26 -12.03 -1.19 7.24
CA TYR A 26 -11.07 -0.60 6.32
C TYR A 26 -9.97 0.15 7.09
N LEU A 27 -10.34 0.98 8.06
CA LEU A 27 -9.38 1.74 8.86
C LEU A 27 -8.43 0.82 9.62
N VAL A 28 -8.94 -0.28 10.17
CA VAL A 28 -8.12 -1.29 10.84
C VAL A 28 -7.18 -1.98 9.85
N SER A 29 -7.66 -2.31 8.65
CA SER A 29 -6.82 -2.94 7.62
C SER A 29 -5.66 -2.05 7.19
N VAL A 30 -5.89 -0.76 7.02
CA VAL A 30 -4.83 0.20 6.68
C VAL A 30 -3.80 0.28 7.81
N SER A 31 -4.26 0.31 9.05
CA SER A 31 -3.39 0.35 10.23
C SER A 31 -2.54 -0.92 10.35
N ASN A 32 -3.13 -2.08 10.07
CA ASN A 32 -2.41 -3.36 10.08
C ASN A 32 -1.34 -3.40 8.98
N TYR A 33 -1.63 -2.87 7.80
CA TYR A 33 -0.67 -2.75 6.72
C TYR A 33 0.52 -1.90 7.15
N LEU A 34 0.26 -0.74 7.75
CA LEU A 34 1.31 0.16 8.23
C LEU A 34 2.19 -0.54 9.28
N ASN A 35 1.56 -1.23 10.26
CA ASN A 35 2.32 -1.97 11.27
C ASN A 35 3.21 -3.06 10.67
N ALA A 36 2.70 -3.79 9.67
CA ALA A 36 3.49 -4.79 8.97
C ALA A 36 4.69 -4.16 8.26
N LYS A 37 4.52 -3.00 7.65
CA LYS A 37 5.59 -2.25 7.00
C LYS A 37 6.65 -1.80 8.00
N ILE A 38 6.24 -1.26 9.13
CA ILE A 38 7.16 -0.84 10.19
C ILE A 38 7.96 -2.03 10.71
N THR A 39 7.31 -3.16 10.93
CA THR A 39 7.98 -4.39 11.41
C THR A 39 9.01 -4.89 10.40
N SER A 40 8.65 -4.95 9.12
CA SER A 40 9.58 -5.34 8.05
C SER A 40 10.77 -4.39 7.95
N PHE A 41 10.50 -3.09 8.04
CA PHE A 41 11.53 -2.07 7.97
C PHE A 41 12.55 -2.21 9.11
N LYS A 42 12.07 -2.45 10.33
CA LYS A 42 12.93 -2.68 11.50
C LYS A 42 13.83 -3.90 11.32
N LYS A 43 13.34 -4.94 10.67
CA LYS A 43 14.12 -6.16 10.41
C LYS A 43 15.18 -5.94 9.34
N GLU A 44 14.86 -5.21 8.29
CA GLU A 44 15.76 -4.98 7.15
C GLU A 44 16.88 -3.99 7.49
N PHE A 45 16.57 -2.98 8.28
CA PHE A 45 17.54 -1.95 8.67
C PHE A 45 18.12 -2.26 10.04
N LYS A 46 19.34 -2.81 10.04
CA LYS A 46 20.05 -3.15 11.29
C LYS A 46 20.29 -1.93 12.17
N ASN A 47 20.40 -0.75 11.58
CA ASN A 47 20.67 0.50 12.26
C ASN A 47 19.42 1.34 12.51
N TYR A 48 18.24 0.76 12.42
CA TYR A 48 16.98 1.47 12.56
C TYR A 48 16.92 2.31 13.85
N ARG A 49 17.37 1.73 14.95
CA ARG A 49 17.35 2.39 16.27
C ARG A 49 18.31 3.56 16.38
N LEU A 50 19.34 3.61 15.53
CA LEU A 50 20.33 4.67 15.50
C LEU A 50 19.89 5.87 14.66
N LEU A 51 18.86 5.69 13.85
CA LEU A 51 18.30 6.76 13.05
C LEU A 51 17.43 7.66 13.94
N ASP A 52 17.46 8.96 13.69
CA ASP A 52 16.53 9.83 14.38
C ASP A 52 15.10 9.60 13.91
N GLU A 53 14.13 10.09 14.67
CA GLU A 53 12.70 9.84 14.41
C GLU A 53 12.27 10.40 13.04
N ASP A 54 12.73 11.57 12.68
CA ASP A 54 12.39 12.22 11.42
C ASP A 54 12.91 11.41 10.24
N LEU A 55 14.14 10.94 10.31
CA LEU A 55 14.74 10.14 9.24
C LEU A 55 14.06 8.79 9.12
N ARG A 56 13.72 8.14 10.22
CA ARG A 56 12.95 6.90 10.22
C ARG A 56 11.60 7.08 9.51
N SER A 57 10.92 8.17 9.83
CA SER A 57 9.63 8.49 9.24
C SER A 57 9.74 8.71 7.73
N ILE A 58 10.73 9.47 7.27
CA ILE A 58 10.96 9.73 5.86
C ILE A 58 11.26 8.44 5.10
N LEU A 59 12.15 7.60 5.64
CA LEU A 59 12.51 6.34 5.00
C LEU A 59 11.32 5.38 4.90
N LEU A 60 10.49 5.32 5.93
CA LEU A 60 9.27 4.52 5.92
C LEU A 60 8.29 5.02 4.84
N GLN A 61 8.10 6.33 4.75
CA GLN A 61 7.24 6.92 3.73
C GLN A 61 7.74 6.62 2.32
N LEU A 62 9.04 6.74 2.08
CA LEU A 62 9.65 6.41 0.80
C LEU A 62 9.45 4.93 0.44
N ASN A 63 9.58 4.04 1.42
CA ASN A 63 9.37 2.60 1.20
C ASN A 63 7.92 2.31 0.81
N ILE A 64 6.96 2.92 1.49
CA ILE A 64 5.53 2.76 1.18
C ILE A 64 5.21 3.31 -0.21
N CYS A 65 5.75 4.48 -0.57
CA CYS A 65 5.57 5.06 -1.89
C CYS A 65 6.17 4.19 -2.98
N ASP A 66 7.35 3.63 -2.74
CA ASP A 66 8.00 2.72 -3.69
C ASP A 66 7.12 1.49 -3.95
N ASP A 67 6.57 0.88 -2.90
CA ASP A 67 5.66 -0.24 -3.04
C ASP A 67 4.42 0.13 -3.87
N LEU A 68 3.87 1.31 -3.62
CA LEU A 68 2.70 1.78 -4.35
C LEU A 68 3.01 1.93 -5.85
N PHE A 69 4.13 2.56 -6.18
CA PHE A 69 4.54 2.72 -7.58
C PHE A 69 4.83 1.39 -8.26
N GLN A 70 5.43 0.45 -7.55
CA GLN A 70 5.67 -0.89 -8.08
C GLN A 70 4.36 -1.63 -8.36
N GLU A 71 3.38 -1.53 -7.47
CA GLU A 71 2.06 -2.13 -7.68
C GLU A 71 1.33 -1.49 -8.88
N GLN A 72 1.42 -0.18 -9.03
CA GLN A 72 0.85 0.53 -10.18
C GLN A 72 1.52 0.08 -11.49
N ALA A 73 2.83 -0.07 -11.50
CA ALA A 73 3.55 -0.54 -12.67
C ALA A 73 3.15 -1.96 -13.06
N LYS A 74 2.96 -2.85 -12.10
CA LYS A 74 2.47 -4.21 -12.35
C LYS A 74 1.07 -4.21 -12.94
N THR A 75 0.19 -3.36 -12.43
CA THR A 75 -1.17 -3.22 -12.92
C THR A 75 -1.18 -2.73 -14.37
N GLU A 76 -0.42 -1.69 -14.68
CA GLU A 76 -0.30 -1.16 -16.04
C GLU A 76 0.22 -2.22 -17.01
N LYS A 77 1.24 -2.96 -16.61
CA LYS A 77 1.80 -4.03 -17.42
C LYS A 77 0.77 -5.13 -17.69
N ALA A 78 0.03 -5.55 -16.67
CA ALA A 78 -1.01 -6.55 -16.80
C ALA A 78 -2.13 -6.08 -17.74
N GLU A 79 -2.53 -4.81 -17.65
CA GLU A 79 -3.52 -4.22 -18.54
C GLU A 79 -3.04 -4.17 -19.99
N GLN A 80 -1.78 -3.80 -20.22
CA GLN A 80 -1.18 -3.80 -21.55
C GLN A 80 -1.12 -5.20 -22.16
N GLU A 81 -0.72 -6.19 -21.39
CA GLU A 81 -0.69 -7.59 -21.83
C GLU A 81 -2.09 -8.09 -22.19
N LYS A 82 -3.09 -7.72 -21.40
CA LYS A 82 -4.48 -8.05 -21.67
C LYS A 82 -4.95 -7.44 -22.99
N GLU A 83 -4.66 -6.17 -23.23
CA GLU A 83 -5.03 -5.49 -24.48
C GLU A 83 -4.36 -6.14 -25.69
N GLU A 84 -3.09 -6.49 -25.58
CA GLU A 84 -2.35 -7.17 -26.64
C GLU A 84 -2.99 -8.52 -26.97
N LEU A 85 -3.35 -9.31 -25.97
CA LEU A 85 -4.02 -10.59 -26.16
C LEU A 85 -5.40 -10.41 -26.82
N GLU A 86 -6.16 -9.41 -26.41
CA GLU A 86 -7.45 -9.11 -27.02
C GLU A 86 -7.31 -8.74 -28.50
N LYS A 87 -6.29 -7.97 -28.85
CA LYS A 87 -5.98 -7.60 -30.23
C LYS A 87 -5.59 -8.84 -31.06
N GLU A 88 -4.78 -9.73 -30.52
CA GLU A 88 -4.40 -10.99 -31.18
C GLU A 88 -5.61 -11.86 -31.44
N ILE A 89 -6.50 -12.01 -30.46
CA ILE A 89 -7.73 -12.79 -30.62
C ILE A 89 -8.62 -12.20 -31.72
N TYR A 90 -8.76 -10.88 -31.71
CA TYR A 90 -9.53 -10.17 -32.73
C TYR A 90 -8.96 -10.41 -34.13
N SER A 91 -7.65 -10.27 -34.28
CA SER A 91 -6.95 -10.50 -35.54
C SER A 91 -7.14 -11.93 -36.07
N LEU A 92 -6.99 -12.92 -35.20
CA LEU A 92 -7.20 -14.33 -35.54
C LEU A 92 -8.62 -14.62 -36.02
N LYS A 93 -9.62 -13.99 -35.40
CA LYS A 93 -11.01 -14.16 -35.81
C LYS A 93 -11.32 -13.53 -37.16
N HIS A 94 -10.64 -12.46 -37.52
CA HIS A 94 -10.87 -11.76 -38.77
C HIS A 94 -10.03 -12.29 -39.94
N ASP A 95 -8.97 -13.01 -39.67
CA ASP A 95 -8.13 -13.66 -40.71
C ASP A 95 -8.71 -14.99 -41.18
N LEU A 96 -9.76 -15.47 -40.53
CA LEU A 96 -10.49 -16.64 -40.96
C LEU A 96 -11.61 -16.22 -41.91
#